data_a0a4f268b88dce373d30beac8eb97b70
#
_entry.id   a0a4f268b88dce373d30beac8eb97b70
#
_cell.length_a   1.000
_cell.length_b   1.000
_cell.length_c   1.000
_cell.angle_alpha   90.00
_cell.angle_beta   90.00
_cell.angle_gamma   90.00
#
_symmetry.space_group_name_H-M   'P 1'
#
loop_
_entity.id
_entity.type
_entity.pdbx_description
1 polymer ?
#
loop_
_entity_poly.entity_id
_entity_poly.type
_entity_poly.pdbx_seq_one_letter_code
_entity_poly.pdbx_strand_id
1 'polypeptide(L)'
;MSRLRRVRRADLHAGAQPIFQMLFGDRDPVDEPGTATGTPGDWWSTFALVPDVFDHAVGGIALYRSPRRLLDPKLRELGQTRVGWCVGSRFVYSQHRKACRTVGIGDEQIEAIEAWETATCFDEAERAVLAYTDALSIQHGRVP
;
A
#
# COMPACT_ATOMS: atom_id res chain seq x y z
N MET A 1 13.55 -13.62 7.74
CA MET A 1 12.78 -14.81 7.28
C MET A 1 11.32 -14.65 7.70
N SER A 2 10.36 -14.98 6.82
CA SER A 2 8.94 -15.05 7.19
C SER A 2 8.71 -16.16 8.23
N ARG A 3 7.90 -15.89 9.25
CA ARG A 3 7.51 -16.91 10.24
C ARG A 3 6.42 -17.84 9.71
N LEU A 4 5.73 -17.44 8.65
CA LEU A 4 4.73 -18.23 7.94
C LEU A 4 5.33 -18.80 6.65
N ARG A 5 4.89 -19.99 6.27
CA ARG A 5 5.25 -20.55 4.97
C ARG A 5 4.68 -19.66 3.85
N ARG A 6 5.30 -19.66 2.71
CA ARG A 6 4.80 -19.07 1.48
C ARG A 6 4.15 -20.15 0.63
N VAL A 7 3.00 -19.84 0.03
CA VAL A 7 2.31 -20.77 -0.88
C VAL A 7 3.05 -20.76 -2.22
N ARG A 8 3.37 -21.95 -2.71
CA ARG A 8 3.92 -22.14 -4.04
C ARG A 8 2.84 -21.98 -5.09
N ARG A 9 3.24 -21.63 -6.31
CA ARG A 9 2.31 -21.50 -7.44
C ARG A 9 1.47 -22.77 -7.66
N ALA A 10 2.06 -23.93 -7.53
CA ALA A 10 1.37 -25.23 -7.70
C ALA A 10 0.27 -25.50 -6.65
N ASP A 11 0.37 -24.87 -5.47
CA ASP A 11 -0.53 -25.08 -4.34
C ASP A 11 -1.60 -23.98 -4.22
N LEU A 12 -1.67 -23.06 -5.19
CA LEU A 12 -2.62 -21.94 -5.15
C LEU A 12 -4.06 -22.43 -5.33
N HIS A 13 -4.96 -21.88 -4.52
CA HIS A 13 -6.39 -22.02 -4.77
C HIS A 13 -6.79 -21.28 -6.08
N ALA A 14 -7.91 -21.71 -6.68
CA ALA A 14 -8.33 -21.23 -7.99
C ALA A 14 -8.48 -19.69 -8.07
N GLY A 15 -9.00 -19.05 -7.01
CA GLY A 15 -9.20 -17.60 -6.95
C GLY A 15 -7.89 -16.80 -6.95
N ALA A 16 -6.78 -17.36 -6.45
CA ALA A 16 -5.49 -16.69 -6.41
C ALA A 16 -4.72 -16.79 -7.75
N GLN A 17 -5.01 -17.77 -8.58
CA GLN A 17 -4.25 -18.02 -9.82
C GLN A 17 -4.22 -16.81 -10.77
N PRO A 18 -5.33 -16.11 -11.08
CA PRO A 18 -5.31 -14.94 -11.97
C PRO A 18 -4.43 -13.80 -11.43
N ILE A 19 -4.47 -13.60 -10.11
CA ILE A 19 -3.67 -12.56 -9.45
C ILE A 19 -2.18 -12.89 -9.53
N PHE A 20 -1.82 -14.15 -9.27
CA PHE A 20 -0.43 -14.59 -9.37
C PHE A 20 0.07 -14.55 -10.81
N GLN A 21 -0.76 -14.90 -11.80
CA GLN A 21 -0.42 -14.76 -13.21
C GLN A 21 -0.11 -13.31 -13.57
N MET A 22 -0.95 -12.37 -13.10
CA MET A 22 -0.75 -10.92 -13.35
C MET A 22 0.53 -10.38 -12.69
N LEU A 23 0.83 -10.84 -11.46
CA LEU A 23 1.95 -10.29 -10.67
C LEU A 23 3.30 -10.92 -11.01
N PHE A 24 3.32 -12.21 -11.29
CA PHE A 24 4.54 -13.01 -11.39
C PHE A 24 4.73 -13.70 -12.75
N GLY A 25 3.73 -13.65 -13.64
CA GLY A 25 3.75 -14.43 -14.88
C GLY A 25 3.76 -15.92 -14.57
N ASP A 26 4.65 -16.66 -15.25
CA ASP A 26 4.79 -18.12 -15.05
C ASP A 26 5.74 -18.49 -13.91
N ARG A 27 6.38 -17.50 -13.27
CA ARG A 27 7.33 -17.73 -12.16
C ARG A 27 6.64 -18.19 -10.89
N ASP A 28 7.32 -19.02 -10.10
CA ASP A 28 6.97 -19.29 -8.70
C ASP A 28 7.63 -18.21 -7.82
N PRO A 29 6.87 -17.33 -7.13
CA PRO A 29 7.45 -16.25 -6.33
C PRO A 29 8.22 -16.74 -5.10
N VAL A 30 8.13 -18.02 -4.74
CA VAL A 30 8.92 -18.63 -3.66
C VAL A 30 10.36 -18.84 -4.12
N ASP A 31 10.55 -19.32 -5.35
CA ASP A 31 11.85 -19.61 -5.93
C ASP A 31 12.43 -18.39 -6.67
N GLU A 32 11.57 -17.63 -7.35
CA GLU A 32 11.93 -16.46 -8.14
C GLU A 32 11.16 -15.21 -7.64
N PRO A 33 11.55 -14.65 -6.48
CA PRO A 33 10.85 -13.53 -5.89
C PRO A 33 11.00 -12.24 -6.73
N GLY A 34 10.03 -11.35 -6.61
CA GLY A 34 10.06 -10.03 -7.23
C GLY A 34 8.76 -9.66 -7.92
N THR A 35 8.27 -8.46 -7.62
CA THR A 35 7.13 -7.84 -8.27
C THR A 35 7.56 -6.61 -9.08
N ALA A 36 6.69 -6.10 -9.93
CA ALA A 36 6.93 -4.85 -10.68
C ALA A 36 7.19 -3.63 -9.76
N THR A 37 6.74 -3.69 -8.49
CA THR A 37 6.97 -2.63 -7.50
C THR A 37 8.27 -2.79 -6.73
N GLY A 38 9.10 -3.79 -7.08
CA GLY A 38 10.41 -4.03 -6.47
C GLY A 38 10.32 -4.65 -5.07
N THR A 39 9.25 -5.38 -4.76
CA THR A 39 9.11 -6.18 -3.53
C THR A 39 9.29 -7.67 -3.82
N PRO A 40 9.70 -8.49 -2.84
CA PRO A 40 9.80 -9.94 -3.03
C PRO A 40 8.47 -10.63 -3.40
N GLY A 41 7.35 -10.07 -2.97
CA GLY A 41 6.03 -10.67 -3.20
C GLY A 41 5.56 -11.58 -2.06
N ASP A 42 6.26 -11.61 -0.93
CA ASP A 42 5.94 -12.45 0.23
C ASP A 42 4.53 -12.20 0.81
N TRP A 43 4.03 -10.97 0.70
CA TRP A 43 2.67 -10.63 1.10
C TRP A 43 1.65 -11.51 0.39
N TRP A 44 1.74 -11.59 -0.93
CA TRP A 44 0.83 -12.38 -1.77
C TRP A 44 0.90 -13.86 -1.45
N SER A 45 2.12 -14.41 -1.40
CA SER A 45 2.36 -15.82 -1.12
C SER A 45 1.96 -16.23 0.30
N THR A 46 1.99 -15.30 1.25
CA THR A 46 1.59 -15.55 2.64
C THR A 46 0.07 -15.46 2.81
N PHE A 47 -0.58 -14.44 2.24
CA PHE A 47 -2.04 -14.31 2.31
C PHE A 47 -2.76 -15.44 1.59
N ALA A 48 -2.19 -15.99 0.52
CA ALA A 48 -2.73 -17.13 -0.20
C ALA A 48 -2.76 -18.45 0.61
N LEU A 49 -2.19 -18.49 1.83
CA LEU A 49 -2.33 -19.61 2.74
C LEU A 49 -3.79 -19.89 3.13
N VAL A 50 -4.62 -18.85 3.20
CA VAL A 50 -6.01 -18.95 3.61
C VAL A 50 -6.87 -18.26 2.54
N PRO A 51 -7.62 -19.04 1.72
CA PRO A 51 -8.30 -18.54 0.53
C PRO A 51 -9.22 -17.34 0.77
N ASP A 52 -10.09 -17.40 1.77
CA ASP A 52 -11.05 -16.35 2.09
C ASP A 52 -10.36 -15.09 2.62
N VAL A 53 -9.26 -15.20 3.35
CA VAL A 53 -8.42 -14.07 3.78
C VAL A 53 -7.75 -13.41 2.57
N PHE A 54 -7.25 -14.20 1.63
CA PHE A 54 -6.69 -13.69 0.38
C PHE A 54 -7.73 -12.93 -0.44
N ASP A 55 -8.91 -13.52 -0.63
CA ASP A 55 -10.00 -12.92 -1.41
C ASP A 55 -10.48 -11.61 -0.76
N HIS A 56 -10.62 -11.57 0.56
CA HIS A 56 -10.92 -10.35 1.30
C HIS A 56 -9.87 -9.26 1.09
N ALA A 57 -8.60 -9.60 1.22
CA ALA A 57 -7.51 -8.66 1.06
C ALA A 57 -7.42 -8.12 -0.38
N VAL A 58 -7.59 -8.97 -1.38
CA VAL A 58 -7.67 -8.57 -2.81
C VAL A 58 -8.87 -7.69 -3.07
N GLY A 59 -10.04 -8.02 -2.48
CA GLY A 59 -11.24 -7.19 -2.53
C GLY A 59 -11.00 -5.80 -1.96
N GLY A 60 -10.28 -5.67 -0.85
CA GLY A 60 -9.86 -4.41 -0.26
C GLY A 60 -8.97 -3.57 -1.21
N ILE A 61 -8.01 -4.21 -1.86
CA ILE A 61 -7.16 -3.54 -2.87
C ILE A 61 -8.00 -3.09 -4.08
N ALA A 62 -8.94 -3.90 -4.55
CA ALA A 62 -9.83 -3.55 -5.64
C ALA A 62 -10.73 -2.34 -5.29
N LEU A 63 -11.26 -2.32 -4.07
CA LEU A 63 -12.03 -1.18 -3.56
C LEU A 63 -11.17 0.10 -3.50
N TYR A 64 -9.97 -0.01 -2.96
CA TYR A 64 -9.00 1.09 -2.87
C TYR A 64 -8.69 1.70 -4.24
N ARG A 65 -8.57 0.89 -5.29
CA ARG A 65 -8.29 1.32 -6.67
C ARG A 65 -9.52 1.58 -7.53
N SER A 66 -10.71 1.48 -6.96
CA SER A 66 -11.95 1.64 -7.72
C SER A 66 -12.03 3.03 -8.39
N PRO A 67 -12.35 3.09 -9.69
CA PRO A 67 -12.54 4.38 -10.39
C PRO A 67 -13.77 5.15 -9.90
N ARG A 68 -14.63 4.52 -9.09
CA ARG A 68 -15.79 5.17 -8.46
C ARG A 68 -15.46 5.86 -7.13
N ARG A 69 -14.21 5.83 -6.68
CA ARG A 69 -13.78 6.58 -5.48
C ARG A 69 -13.82 8.06 -5.75
N LEU A 70 -14.43 8.81 -4.84
CA LEU A 70 -14.55 10.27 -4.93
C LEU A 70 -13.30 11.00 -4.45
N LEU A 71 -12.51 10.36 -3.59
CA LEU A 71 -11.28 10.93 -3.07
C LEU A 71 -10.23 11.03 -4.18
N ASP A 72 -9.66 12.21 -4.34
CA ASP A 72 -8.55 12.44 -5.26
C ASP A 72 -7.39 11.45 -5.00
N PRO A 73 -6.84 10.81 -6.05
CA PRO A 73 -5.72 9.88 -5.90
C PRO A 73 -4.48 10.48 -5.22
N LYS A 74 -4.17 11.76 -5.42
CA LYS A 74 -3.04 12.43 -4.73
C LYS A 74 -3.28 12.49 -3.23
N LEU A 75 -4.45 12.96 -2.81
CA LEU A 75 -4.83 13.02 -1.40
C LEU A 75 -4.80 11.65 -0.74
N ARG A 76 -5.26 10.63 -1.45
CA ARG A 76 -5.19 9.25 -0.97
C ARG A 76 -3.75 8.79 -0.74
N GLU A 77 -2.85 9.02 -1.72
CA GLU A 77 -1.46 8.59 -1.60
C GLU A 77 -0.69 9.38 -0.52
N LEU A 78 -0.99 10.67 -0.33
CA LEU A 78 -0.45 11.45 0.79
C LEU A 78 -0.81 10.82 2.14
N GLY A 79 -2.10 10.52 2.37
CA GLY A 79 -2.56 9.88 3.59
C GLY A 79 -1.93 8.50 3.80
N GLN A 80 -1.87 7.65 2.77
CA GLN A 80 -1.26 6.31 2.85
C GLN A 80 0.25 6.38 3.16
N THR A 81 0.95 7.33 2.56
CA THR A 81 2.38 7.54 2.83
C THR A 81 2.57 7.98 4.27
N ARG A 82 1.77 8.96 4.75
CA ARG A 82 1.84 9.44 6.12
C ARG A 82 1.51 8.35 7.14
N VAL A 83 0.48 7.52 6.91
CA VAL A 83 0.20 6.36 7.78
C VAL A 83 1.44 5.45 7.89
N GLY A 84 2.06 5.12 6.75
CA GLY A 84 3.27 4.30 6.75
C GLY A 84 4.38 4.86 7.62
N TRP A 85 4.57 6.18 7.59
CA TRP A 85 5.51 6.90 8.46
C TRP A 85 5.09 6.82 9.94
N CYS A 86 3.87 7.23 10.27
CA CYS A 86 3.35 7.29 11.64
C CYS A 86 3.44 5.97 12.40
N VAL A 87 3.16 4.85 11.71
CA VAL A 87 3.18 3.51 12.34
C VAL A 87 4.52 2.78 12.17
N GLY A 88 5.54 3.43 11.62
CA GLY A 88 6.87 2.86 11.41
C GLY A 88 6.91 1.71 10.40
N SER A 89 5.94 1.61 9.50
CA SER A 89 5.90 0.56 8.47
C SER A 89 6.76 0.93 7.26
N ARG A 90 8.00 0.48 7.27
CA ARG A 90 8.92 0.70 6.14
C ARG A 90 8.36 0.21 4.80
N PHE A 91 7.64 -0.90 4.81
CA PHE A 91 7.02 -1.46 3.61
C PHE A 91 5.96 -0.52 3.06
N VAL A 92 4.95 -0.15 3.87
CA VAL A 92 3.87 0.75 3.46
C VAL A 92 4.44 2.09 2.98
N TYR A 93 5.29 2.71 3.79
CA TYR A 93 5.94 3.99 3.46
C TYR A 93 6.66 3.94 2.11
N SER A 94 7.52 2.94 1.88
CA SER A 94 8.27 2.83 0.63
C SER A 94 7.39 2.60 -0.59
N GLN A 95 6.30 1.82 -0.47
CA GLN A 95 5.40 1.55 -1.58
C GLN A 95 4.57 2.77 -1.95
N HIS A 96 4.04 3.48 -0.95
CA HIS A 96 3.22 4.66 -1.21
C HIS A 96 4.02 5.88 -1.66
N ARG A 97 5.30 6.03 -1.26
CA ARG A 97 6.20 7.02 -1.88
C ARG A 97 6.37 6.81 -3.39
N LYS A 98 6.43 5.56 -3.85
CA LYS A 98 6.46 5.24 -5.28
C LYS A 98 5.11 5.59 -5.94
N ALA A 99 4.00 5.22 -5.28
CA ALA A 99 2.67 5.52 -5.77
C ALA A 99 2.39 7.04 -5.83
N CYS A 100 2.90 7.84 -4.89
CA CYS A 100 2.84 9.31 -4.96
C CYS A 100 3.36 9.85 -6.29
N ARG A 101 4.53 9.36 -6.77
CA ARG A 101 5.09 9.77 -8.06
C ARG A 101 4.17 9.41 -9.23
N THR A 102 3.50 8.26 -9.18
CA THR A 102 2.59 7.82 -10.26
C THR A 102 1.31 8.65 -10.36
N VAL A 103 0.93 9.32 -9.28
CA VAL A 103 -0.22 10.25 -9.26
C VAL A 103 0.21 11.72 -9.38
N GLY A 104 1.48 11.98 -9.65
CA GLY A 104 2.00 13.32 -9.93
C GLY A 104 2.29 14.19 -8.70
N ILE A 105 2.57 13.59 -7.54
CA ILE A 105 3.13 14.29 -6.38
C ILE A 105 4.64 14.43 -6.60
N GLY A 106 5.15 15.65 -6.43
CA GLY A 106 6.57 15.96 -6.59
C GLY A 106 7.44 15.44 -5.45
N ASP A 107 8.73 15.22 -5.73
CA ASP A 107 9.67 14.70 -4.73
C ASP A 107 9.79 15.62 -3.50
N GLU A 108 9.72 16.94 -3.68
CA GLU A 108 9.70 17.90 -2.57
C GLU A 108 8.56 17.61 -1.58
N GLN A 109 7.33 17.44 -2.08
CA GLN A 109 6.17 17.10 -1.25
C GLN A 109 6.35 15.72 -0.59
N ILE A 110 6.86 14.75 -1.33
CA ILE A 110 7.08 13.39 -0.82
C ILE A 110 8.06 13.38 0.36
N GLU A 111 9.16 14.10 0.25
CA GLU A 111 10.14 14.21 1.34
C GLU A 111 9.58 15.01 2.53
N ALA A 112 8.75 16.01 2.26
CA ALA A 112 8.14 16.87 3.29
C ALA A 112 7.04 16.17 4.11
N ILE A 113 6.50 15.00 3.67
CA ILE A 113 5.44 14.28 4.40
C ILE A 113 5.83 13.97 5.85
N GLU A 114 7.09 13.71 6.11
CA GLU A 114 7.59 13.39 7.45
C GLU A 114 7.41 14.52 8.47
N ALA A 115 7.58 15.77 8.02
CA ALA A 115 7.47 16.98 8.82
C ALA A 115 6.50 18.00 8.17
N TRP A 116 5.36 17.49 7.71
CA TRP A 116 4.37 18.24 6.93
C TRP A 116 3.86 19.50 7.64
N GLU A 117 3.83 19.49 8.97
CA GLU A 117 3.32 20.60 9.77
C GLU A 117 4.08 21.91 9.52
N THR A 118 5.39 21.81 9.30
CA THR A 118 6.28 22.94 9.06
C THR A 118 6.57 23.19 7.58
N ALA A 119 6.18 22.27 6.71
CA ALA A 119 6.39 22.37 5.27
C ALA A 119 5.43 23.40 4.64
N THR A 120 5.89 24.07 3.58
CA THR A 120 5.11 25.11 2.87
C THR A 120 4.61 24.66 1.51
N CYS A 121 4.95 23.43 1.09
CA CYS A 121 4.61 22.89 -0.23
C CYS A 121 3.23 22.21 -0.32
N PHE A 122 2.47 22.16 0.78
CA PHE A 122 1.14 21.55 0.82
C PHE A 122 0.04 22.60 0.81
N ASP A 123 -0.99 22.37 0.00
CA ASP A 123 -2.21 23.16 0.00
C ASP A 123 -3.13 22.82 1.20
N GLU A 124 -4.25 23.52 1.31
CA GLU A 124 -5.20 23.33 2.43
C GLU A 124 -5.79 21.92 2.47
N ALA A 125 -6.18 21.34 1.33
CA ALA A 125 -6.76 20.00 1.27
C ALA A 125 -5.72 18.91 1.59
N GLU A 126 -4.50 19.07 1.10
CA GLU A 126 -3.38 18.19 1.39
C GLU A 126 -3.03 18.22 2.88
N ARG A 127 -2.96 19.41 3.48
CA ARG A 127 -2.74 19.57 4.93
C ARG A 127 -3.86 18.98 5.76
N ALA A 128 -5.12 19.14 5.34
CA ALA A 128 -6.26 18.54 6.02
C ALA A 128 -6.19 17.00 6.03
N VAL A 129 -5.80 16.39 4.91
CA VAL A 129 -5.60 14.93 4.82
C VAL A 129 -4.46 14.46 5.72
N LEU A 130 -3.34 15.18 5.75
CA LEU A 130 -2.20 14.82 6.60
C LEU A 130 -2.56 14.95 8.09
N ALA A 131 -3.25 16.01 8.49
CA ALA A 131 -3.74 16.21 9.86
C ALA A 131 -4.77 15.13 10.26
N TYR A 132 -5.71 14.81 9.37
CA TYR A 132 -6.68 13.73 9.59
C TYR A 132 -5.98 12.38 9.75
N THR A 133 -4.96 12.12 8.95
CA THR A 133 -4.14 10.90 9.04
C THR A 133 -3.45 10.79 10.40
N ASP A 134 -2.86 11.86 10.89
CA ASP A 134 -2.23 11.90 12.21
C ASP A 134 -3.24 11.67 13.33
N ALA A 135 -4.42 12.32 13.24
CA ALA A 135 -5.50 12.13 14.20
C ALA A 135 -5.93 10.65 14.28
N LEU A 136 -6.06 9.97 13.15
CA LEU A 136 -6.41 8.54 13.12
C LEU A 136 -5.28 7.65 13.61
N SER A 137 -4.03 7.90 13.17
CA SER A 137 -2.90 6.98 13.36
C SER A 137 -2.18 7.17 14.69
N ILE A 138 -2.04 8.42 15.15
CA ILE A 138 -1.27 8.78 16.35
C ILE A 138 -2.20 9.08 17.53
N GLN A 139 -3.33 9.76 17.28
CA GLN A 139 -4.23 10.22 18.32
C GLN A 139 -5.40 9.25 18.57
N HIS A 140 -5.30 8.02 18.07
CA HIS A 140 -6.29 6.96 18.28
C HIS A 140 -7.72 7.33 17.85
N GLY A 141 -7.86 8.04 16.73
CA GLY A 141 -9.15 8.42 16.15
C GLY A 141 -9.79 9.68 16.76
N ARG A 142 -9.06 10.45 17.53
CA ARG A 142 -9.53 11.77 18.02
C ARG A 142 -9.34 12.81 16.92
N VAL A 143 -10.32 12.84 16.01
CA VAL A 143 -10.36 13.85 14.96
C VAL A 143 -11.03 15.10 15.52
N PRO A 144 -10.42 16.30 15.38
CA PRO A 144 -10.99 17.57 15.84
C PRO A 144 -12.25 17.98 15.06
#